data_3954328147ff388dfca04b3078a5a27b
#
_entry.id   3954328147ff388dfca04b3078a5a27b
#
_cell.length_a   1.000
_cell.length_b   1.000
_cell.length_c   1.000
_cell.angle_alpha   90.00
_cell.angle_beta   90.00
_cell.angle_gamma   90.00
#
_symmetry.space_group_name_H-M   'P 1'
#
loop_
_entity.id
_entity.type
_entity.pdbx_description
1 polymer ?
#
loop_
_entity_poly.entity_id
_entity_poly.type
_entity_poly.pdbx_seq_one_letter_code
_entity_poly.pdbx_strand_id
1 'polypeptide(L)'
;MKDIDCYKIKKINIPGVAEFYDVIAKTLNGRELKPMYIGACNVPCLCPYCYSKLKSVPDLDYVPNKRRKDFYYTSDGFCIVSQKFKDFCDEGRYGNLDFQKLNTSDFYFFEPHEIFKTNIHWIPFNEFKIWCNACKNYAELTGGVLKDESFKLETNDFIMRTDNFYGKYENKHPMIVVGLETERKMKDFGLKGIDFDNVYG
;
A
#
# COMPACT_ATOMS: atom_id res chain seq x y z
N MET A 1 -1.38 22.74 -22.83
CA MET A 1 -1.46 21.97 -21.57
C MET A 1 -0.36 20.92 -21.65
N LYS A 2 0.72 21.11 -20.90
CA LYS A 2 1.88 20.19 -20.91
C LYS A 2 1.53 18.99 -20.01
N ASP A 3 1.72 17.80 -20.56
CA ASP A 3 1.58 16.53 -19.84
C ASP A 3 2.45 16.57 -18.57
N ILE A 4 1.79 16.38 -17.43
CA ILE A 4 2.49 16.16 -16.18
C ILE A 4 2.93 14.69 -16.21
N ASP A 5 4.20 14.48 -16.55
CA ASP A 5 4.84 13.18 -16.41
C ASP A 5 4.68 12.67 -14.99
N CYS A 6 3.93 11.58 -14.85
CA CYS A 6 3.84 10.84 -13.59
C CYS A 6 5.24 10.47 -13.14
N TYR A 7 5.66 10.99 -12.00
CA TYR A 7 6.94 10.74 -11.40
C TYR A 7 7.16 9.24 -11.26
N LYS A 8 8.01 8.67 -12.11
CA LYS A 8 8.68 7.40 -11.82
C LYS A 8 9.47 7.61 -10.54
N ILE A 9 9.01 7.05 -9.43
CA ILE A 9 9.83 6.95 -8.22
C ILE A 9 11.03 6.08 -8.63
N LYS A 10 12.13 6.74 -8.96
CA LYS A 10 13.43 6.07 -9.12
C LYS A 10 13.70 5.40 -7.77
N LYS A 11 14.15 4.14 -7.78
CA LYS A 11 14.77 3.50 -6.62
C LYS A 11 15.67 4.53 -5.94
N ILE A 12 15.22 5.10 -4.84
CA ILE A 12 16.04 6.03 -4.07
C ILE A 12 16.98 5.14 -3.27
N ASN A 13 18.09 4.78 -3.89
CA ASN A 13 19.23 4.26 -3.15
C ASN A 13 19.89 5.46 -2.50
N ILE A 14 19.47 5.81 -1.29
CA ILE A 14 20.06 6.93 -0.55
C ILE A 14 21.36 6.40 0.05
N PRO A 15 22.53 6.89 -0.40
CA PRO A 15 23.80 6.52 0.21
C PRO A 15 23.76 6.87 1.71
N GLY A 16 24.10 5.93 2.57
CA GLY A 16 24.19 6.12 4.01
C GLY A 16 23.00 5.57 4.84
N VAL A 17 21.84 5.25 4.27
CA VAL A 17 20.72 4.68 5.03
C VAL A 17 20.96 3.21 5.40
N ALA A 18 21.50 2.46 4.47
CA ALA A 18 21.86 1.05 4.70
C ALA A 18 22.96 0.85 5.75
N GLU A 19 23.63 1.91 6.17
CA GLU A 19 24.65 1.85 7.23
C GLU A 19 24.05 1.87 8.64
N PHE A 20 22.79 2.30 8.80
CA PHE A 20 22.15 2.49 10.10
C PHE A 20 20.93 1.61 10.34
N TYR A 21 20.32 1.08 9.29
CA TYR A 21 19.08 0.31 9.40
C TYR A 21 19.11 -0.93 8.53
N ASP A 22 18.71 -2.05 9.09
CA ASP A 22 18.57 -3.31 8.34
C ASP A 22 17.28 -3.31 7.52
N VAL A 23 17.32 -4.01 6.37
CA VAL A 23 16.11 -4.30 5.60
C VAL A 23 15.42 -5.49 6.25
N ILE A 24 14.25 -5.26 6.84
CA ILE A 24 13.51 -6.27 7.61
C ILE A 24 12.26 -6.78 6.92
N ALA A 25 11.73 -6.03 5.95
CA ALA A 25 10.52 -6.33 5.22
C ALA A 25 10.50 -5.60 3.87
N LYS A 26 9.41 -5.78 3.11
CA LYS A 26 9.16 -5.10 1.83
C LYS A 26 7.77 -4.51 1.79
N THR A 27 7.60 -3.35 1.15
CA THR A 27 6.29 -2.89 0.70
C THR A 27 6.01 -3.41 -0.69
N LEU A 28 4.74 -3.79 -0.94
CA LEU A 28 4.28 -4.17 -2.27
C LEU A 28 3.88 -2.93 -3.05
N ASN A 29 4.46 -2.77 -4.23
CA ASN A 29 4.04 -1.81 -5.21
C ASN A 29 3.58 -2.52 -6.48
N GLY A 30 2.60 -1.94 -7.16
CA GLY A 30 2.03 -2.50 -8.37
C GLY A 30 1.88 -1.43 -9.45
N ARG A 31 1.42 -1.86 -10.63
CA ARG A 31 1.04 -0.92 -11.68
C ARG A 31 -0.23 -0.19 -11.30
N GLU A 32 -0.26 1.08 -11.62
CA GLU A 32 -1.41 1.93 -11.40
C GLU A 32 -2.54 1.62 -12.38
N LEU A 33 -3.75 1.50 -11.86
CA LEU A 33 -5.02 1.47 -12.57
C LEU A 33 -5.67 2.86 -12.56
N LYS A 34 -6.71 3.05 -13.37
CA LYS A 34 -7.59 4.24 -13.26
C LYS A 34 -8.19 4.33 -11.86
N PRO A 35 -8.60 5.53 -11.41
CA PRO A 35 -9.24 5.67 -10.11
C PRO A 35 -10.52 4.82 -10.04
N MET A 36 -10.81 4.29 -8.86
CA MET A 36 -12.03 3.55 -8.59
C MET A 36 -13.24 4.49 -8.56
N TYR A 37 -13.04 5.68 -7.99
CA TYR A 37 -14.06 6.71 -7.94
C TYR A 37 -13.76 7.87 -8.91
N ILE A 38 -14.73 8.25 -9.72
CA ILE A 38 -14.59 9.39 -10.63
C ILE A 38 -14.87 10.67 -9.85
N GLY A 39 -13.83 11.49 -9.68
CA GLY A 39 -13.88 12.74 -8.91
C GLY A 39 -13.60 12.52 -7.42
N ALA A 40 -12.68 13.32 -6.88
CA ALA A 40 -12.21 13.21 -5.51
C ALA A 40 -13.34 13.29 -4.45
N CYS A 41 -14.36 14.11 -4.69
CA CYS A 41 -15.50 14.25 -3.77
C CYS A 41 -16.41 13.01 -3.69
N ASN A 42 -16.27 12.04 -4.61
CA ASN A 42 -17.06 10.81 -4.61
C ASN A 42 -16.37 9.67 -3.85
N VAL A 43 -15.13 9.84 -3.43
CA VAL A 43 -14.44 8.85 -2.59
C VAL A 43 -15.10 8.84 -1.21
N PRO A 44 -15.61 7.70 -0.74
CA PRO A 44 -16.27 7.63 0.56
C PRO A 44 -15.29 7.74 1.72
N CYS A 45 -15.79 8.08 2.90
CA CYS A 45 -15.01 8.14 4.14
C CYS A 45 -13.82 9.11 4.08
N LEU A 46 -14.00 10.27 3.46
CA LEU A 46 -13.05 11.36 3.54
C LEU A 46 -13.27 12.22 4.79
N CYS A 47 -12.20 12.76 5.33
CA CYS A 47 -12.28 13.81 6.34
C CYS A 47 -12.91 15.07 5.73
N PRO A 48 -13.99 15.64 6.30
CA PRO A 48 -14.67 16.80 5.71
C PRO A 48 -13.83 18.09 5.75
N TYR A 49 -12.73 18.12 6.49
CA TYR A 49 -11.88 19.29 6.64
C TYR A 49 -10.61 19.26 5.79
N CYS A 50 -9.97 18.11 5.67
CA CYS A 50 -8.70 18.00 4.94
C CYS A 50 -8.78 17.03 3.76
N TYR A 51 -9.92 16.42 3.51
CA TYR A 51 -10.18 15.46 2.43
C TYR A 51 -9.28 14.21 2.45
N SER A 52 -8.56 13.96 3.54
CA SER A 52 -7.79 12.72 3.68
C SER A 52 -8.71 11.54 3.79
N LYS A 53 -8.40 10.46 3.08
CA LYS A 53 -9.06 9.18 3.23
C LYS A 53 -8.84 8.63 4.64
N LEU A 54 -9.92 8.27 5.32
CA LEU A 54 -9.92 7.73 6.68
C LEU A 54 -10.08 6.22 6.71
N LYS A 55 -10.71 5.67 5.66
CA LYS A 55 -10.98 4.24 5.52
C LYS A 55 -11.07 3.89 4.04
N SER A 56 -10.60 2.70 3.68
CA SER A 56 -10.80 2.13 2.35
C SER A 56 -12.21 1.53 2.26
N VAL A 57 -13.03 2.06 1.35
CA VAL A 57 -14.36 1.51 1.03
C VAL A 57 -14.37 1.29 -0.49
N PRO A 58 -14.25 0.04 -0.98
CA PRO A 58 -14.17 -0.22 -2.41
C PRO A 58 -15.53 -0.09 -3.09
N ASP A 59 -15.50 0.32 -4.37
CA ASP A 59 -16.61 0.12 -5.28
C ASP A 59 -16.48 -1.25 -5.95
N LEU A 60 -17.33 -2.19 -5.59
CA LEU A 60 -17.25 -3.56 -6.12
C LEU A 60 -17.70 -3.68 -7.57
N ASP A 61 -18.34 -2.66 -8.13
CA ASP A 61 -18.68 -2.59 -9.56
C ASP A 61 -17.54 -2.01 -10.41
N TYR A 62 -16.41 -1.68 -9.81
CA TYR A 62 -15.23 -1.19 -10.51
C TYR A 62 -14.74 -2.17 -11.60
N VAL A 63 -14.41 -1.63 -12.77
CA VAL A 63 -13.88 -2.40 -13.92
C VAL A 63 -12.40 -2.12 -14.11
N PRO A 64 -11.48 -3.04 -13.73
CA PRO A 64 -10.06 -2.86 -13.97
C PRO A 64 -9.74 -2.72 -15.45
N ASN A 65 -9.05 -1.64 -15.83
CA ASN A 65 -8.68 -1.38 -17.24
C ASN A 65 -7.45 -2.17 -17.71
N LYS A 66 -6.77 -2.89 -16.81
CA LYS A 66 -5.62 -3.79 -17.07
C LYS A 66 -5.82 -5.07 -16.26
N ARG A 67 -5.51 -6.27 -16.85
CA ARG A 67 -5.82 -7.57 -16.23
C ARG A 67 -4.69 -8.59 -16.39
N ARG A 68 -3.44 -8.13 -16.62
CA ARG A 68 -2.29 -9.02 -16.92
C ARG A 68 -1.34 -9.24 -15.77
N LYS A 69 -1.60 -8.65 -14.61
CA LYS A 69 -0.74 -8.69 -13.44
C LYS A 69 -1.55 -9.17 -12.24
N ASP A 70 -0.87 -9.58 -11.20
CA ASP A 70 -1.50 -10.16 -10.02
C ASP A 70 -1.72 -9.14 -8.90
N PHE A 71 -1.11 -7.95 -9.01
CA PHE A 71 -1.20 -6.89 -8.02
C PHE A 71 -1.23 -5.51 -8.67
N TYR A 72 -2.12 -4.64 -8.20
CA TYR A 72 -2.31 -3.27 -8.68
C TYR A 72 -2.70 -2.34 -7.54
N TYR A 73 -2.42 -1.06 -7.71
CA TYR A 73 -3.11 0.02 -7.02
C TYR A 73 -3.93 0.84 -8.03
N THR A 74 -5.11 1.30 -7.64
CA THR A 74 -5.81 2.37 -8.35
C THR A 74 -5.17 3.71 -8.02
N SER A 75 -5.31 4.73 -8.88
CA SER A 75 -4.72 6.05 -8.62
C SER A 75 -5.28 6.74 -7.39
N ASP A 76 -6.45 6.32 -6.93
CA ASP A 76 -7.06 6.72 -5.66
C ASP A 76 -6.77 5.75 -4.50
N GLY A 77 -5.79 4.84 -4.67
CA GLY A 77 -5.15 4.08 -3.59
C GLY A 77 -5.92 2.84 -3.10
N PHE A 78 -6.71 2.18 -3.97
CA PHE A 78 -7.32 0.89 -3.65
C PHE A 78 -6.44 -0.25 -4.19
N CYS A 79 -6.17 -1.25 -3.35
CA CYS A 79 -5.40 -2.42 -3.74
C CYS A 79 -6.28 -3.46 -4.44
N ILE A 80 -5.91 -3.85 -5.66
CA ILE A 80 -6.64 -4.82 -6.48
C ILE A 80 -5.72 -5.99 -6.81
N VAL A 81 -6.16 -7.22 -6.53
CA VAL A 81 -5.37 -8.43 -6.74
C VAL A 81 -6.11 -9.46 -7.59
N SER A 82 -5.35 -10.32 -8.26
CA SER A 82 -5.88 -11.43 -9.07
C SER A 82 -6.33 -12.63 -8.20
N GLN A 83 -7.06 -13.55 -8.80
CA GLN A 83 -7.33 -14.86 -8.19
C GLN A 83 -6.03 -15.59 -7.82
N LYS A 84 -5.00 -15.53 -8.68
CA LYS A 84 -3.70 -16.15 -8.40
C LYS A 84 -3.03 -15.62 -7.13
N PHE A 85 -3.15 -14.30 -6.86
CA PHE A 85 -2.66 -13.72 -5.62
C PHE A 85 -3.45 -14.24 -4.42
N LYS A 86 -4.77 -14.36 -4.55
CA LYS A 86 -5.62 -14.95 -3.51
C LYS A 86 -5.24 -16.41 -3.24
N ASP A 87 -5.06 -17.21 -4.30
CA ASP A 87 -4.65 -18.62 -4.18
C ASP A 87 -3.31 -18.76 -3.45
N PHE A 88 -2.34 -17.89 -3.75
CA PHE A 88 -1.08 -17.81 -3.02
C PHE A 88 -1.30 -17.58 -1.51
N CYS A 89 -2.17 -16.66 -1.17
CA CYS A 89 -2.47 -16.38 0.24
C CYS A 89 -3.19 -17.55 0.94
N ASP A 90 -4.11 -18.19 0.26
CA ASP A 90 -4.86 -19.35 0.77
C ASP A 90 -3.94 -20.57 0.96
N GLU A 91 -3.08 -20.89 -0.01
CA GLU A 91 -2.09 -21.98 0.07
C GLU A 91 -1.04 -21.72 1.17
N GLY A 92 -0.58 -20.48 1.28
CA GLY A 92 0.35 -20.02 2.31
C GLY A 92 -0.27 -19.92 3.71
N ARG A 93 -1.61 -20.06 3.81
CA ARG A 93 -2.38 -19.95 5.05
C ARG A 93 -2.17 -18.61 5.75
N TYR A 94 -2.00 -17.54 4.98
CA TYR A 94 -1.94 -16.20 5.54
C TYR A 94 -3.33 -15.80 6.06
N GLY A 95 -3.42 -15.60 7.38
CA GLY A 95 -4.66 -15.21 8.06
C GLY A 95 -4.93 -13.71 8.02
N ASN A 96 -6.11 -13.32 8.50
CA ASN A 96 -6.50 -11.91 8.70
C ASN A 96 -6.43 -11.04 7.43
N LEU A 97 -6.76 -11.63 6.29
CA LEU A 97 -6.79 -10.98 4.98
C LEU A 97 -8.24 -10.87 4.49
N ASP A 98 -8.64 -9.69 4.03
CA ASP A 98 -9.95 -9.48 3.39
C ASP A 98 -9.81 -9.47 1.86
N PHE A 99 -10.67 -10.24 1.20
CA PHE A 99 -10.77 -10.33 -0.25
C PHE A 99 -12.22 -10.12 -0.67
N GLN A 100 -12.56 -8.94 -1.15
CA GLN A 100 -13.90 -8.64 -1.66
C GLN A 100 -13.90 -8.74 -3.19
N LYS A 101 -14.61 -9.75 -3.73
CA LYS A 101 -14.64 -9.99 -5.18
C LYS A 101 -15.30 -8.82 -5.89
N LEU A 102 -14.67 -8.32 -6.96
CA LEU A 102 -15.29 -7.35 -7.87
C LEU A 102 -16.37 -8.03 -8.69
N ASN A 103 -17.54 -7.39 -8.81
CA ASN A 103 -18.69 -7.94 -9.54
C ASN A 103 -18.43 -8.11 -11.04
N THR A 104 -17.48 -7.34 -11.58
CA THR A 104 -17.21 -7.19 -13.01
C THR A 104 -16.03 -8.04 -13.50
N SER A 105 -15.31 -8.75 -12.63
CA SER A 105 -14.08 -9.44 -13.00
C SER A 105 -13.66 -10.49 -11.97
N ASP A 106 -12.61 -11.28 -12.31
CA ASP A 106 -11.98 -12.23 -11.39
C ASP A 106 -10.84 -11.57 -10.57
N PHE A 107 -11.06 -10.32 -10.21
CA PHE A 107 -10.18 -9.57 -9.32
C PHE A 107 -10.87 -9.29 -7.99
N TYR A 108 -10.08 -8.96 -6.99
CA TYR A 108 -10.52 -8.70 -5.64
C TYR A 108 -9.96 -7.37 -5.16
N PHE A 109 -10.76 -6.58 -4.45
CA PHE A 109 -10.23 -5.62 -3.51
C PHE A 109 -9.57 -6.39 -2.36
N PHE A 110 -8.39 -5.94 -1.94
CA PHE A 110 -7.56 -6.64 -0.97
C PHE A 110 -7.14 -5.71 0.15
N GLU A 111 -7.34 -6.13 1.39
CA GLU A 111 -6.89 -5.41 2.58
C GLU A 111 -6.48 -6.38 3.69
N PRO A 112 -5.21 -6.35 4.17
CA PRO A 112 -4.82 -7.03 5.40
C PRO A 112 -5.41 -6.32 6.63
N HIS A 113 -5.80 -7.08 7.64
CA HIS A 113 -6.28 -6.55 8.92
C HIS A 113 -5.15 -6.37 9.95
N GLU A 114 -4.09 -7.16 9.86
CA GLU A 114 -2.93 -7.01 10.72
C GLU A 114 -2.17 -5.72 10.42
N ILE A 115 -1.72 -5.05 11.48
CA ILE A 115 -1.15 -3.72 11.44
C ILE A 115 0.36 -3.76 11.69
N PHE A 116 1.12 -3.29 10.73
CA PHE A 116 2.54 -3.00 10.84
C PHE A 116 2.72 -1.57 11.36
N LYS A 117 3.27 -1.42 12.57
CA LYS A 117 3.49 -0.12 13.18
C LYS A 117 4.67 0.61 12.55
N THR A 118 4.46 1.87 12.17
CA THR A 118 5.43 2.67 11.43
C THR A 118 5.87 3.92 12.20
N ASN A 119 7.15 4.25 12.12
CA ASN A 119 7.69 5.53 12.58
C ASN A 119 7.63 6.55 11.44
N ILE A 120 6.58 7.38 11.42
CA ILE A 120 6.40 8.41 10.39
C ILE A 120 7.36 9.61 10.55
N HIS A 121 7.95 9.78 11.73
CA HIS A 121 8.87 10.90 12.02
C HIS A 121 10.30 10.63 11.54
N TRP A 122 10.49 9.63 10.69
CA TRP A 122 11.79 9.31 10.11
C TRP A 122 12.22 10.36 9.07
N ILE A 123 12.82 11.42 9.56
CA ILE A 123 13.38 12.50 8.74
C ILE A 123 14.84 12.16 8.41
N PRO A 124 15.32 12.36 7.15
CA PRO A 124 14.71 13.16 6.08
C PRO A 124 13.87 12.35 5.06
N PHE A 125 13.54 11.10 5.33
CA PHE A 125 12.94 10.19 4.35
C PHE A 125 11.42 10.34 4.21
N ASN A 126 10.75 10.87 5.24
CA ASN A 126 9.32 11.12 5.20
C ASN A 126 9.03 12.61 5.11
N GLU A 127 8.12 12.97 4.22
CA GLU A 127 7.50 14.29 4.17
C GLU A 127 6.07 14.17 4.67
N PHE A 128 5.71 15.02 5.64
CA PHE A 128 4.34 15.13 6.14
C PHE A 128 3.94 16.60 6.19
N LYS A 129 2.74 16.89 5.67
CA LYS A 129 2.23 18.26 5.55
C LYS A 129 0.78 18.32 6.00
N ILE A 130 0.38 19.48 6.50
CA ILE A 130 -1.00 19.84 6.82
C ILE A 130 -1.58 18.87 7.86
N TRP A 131 -1.23 19.09 9.12
CA TRP A 131 -1.87 18.39 10.24
C TRP A 131 -3.34 18.79 10.36
N CYS A 132 -4.23 17.82 10.36
CA CYS A 132 -5.67 18.05 10.54
C CYS A 132 -6.10 17.75 11.97
N ASN A 133 -6.54 18.78 12.68
CA ASN A 133 -7.01 18.62 14.06
C ASN A 133 -8.30 17.80 14.19
N ALA A 134 -9.12 17.73 13.14
CA ALA A 134 -10.38 17.00 13.16
C ALA A 134 -10.17 15.49 13.10
N CYS A 135 -9.38 14.99 12.13
CA CYS A 135 -9.11 13.56 11.99
C CYS A 135 -7.81 13.09 12.65
N LYS A 136 -7.04 14.00 13.28
CA LYS A 136 -5.76 13.71 13.93
C LYS A 136 -4.77 12.99 13.01
N ASN A 137 -4.70 13.44 11.76
CA ASN A 137 -3.85 12.85 10.73
C ASN A 137 -3.24 13.92 9.84
N TYR A 138 -2.13 13.60 9.18
CA TYR A 138 -1.57 14.46 8.13
C TYR A 138 -2.36 14.28 6.83
N ALA A 139 -2.67 15.38 6.12
CA ALA A 139 -3.30 15.32 4.82
C ALA A 139 -2.36 14.75 3.74
N GLU A 140 -1.07 14.99 3.89
CA GLU A 140 -0.03 14.42 3.03
C GLU A 140 1.00 13.70 3.90
N LEU A 141 1.30 12.45 3.56
CA LEU A 141 2.38 11.64 4.12
C LEU A 141 3.01 10.84 2.99
N THR A 142 4.25 11.16 2.65
CA THR A 142 5.00 10.47 1.58
C THR A 142 6.38 10.11 2.06
N GLY A 143 6.98 9.08 1.49
CA GLY A 143 8.34 8.64 1.85
C GLY A 143 8.46 7.13 2.01
N GLY A 144 9.49 6.73 2.73
CA GLY A 144 9.79 5.32 3.03
C GLY A 144 9.05 4.80 4.27
N VAL A 145 9.09 3.49 4.45
CA VAL A 145 8.54 2.83 5.63
C VAL A 145 9.67 2.42 6.56
N LEU A 146 9.63 2.94 7.78
CA LEU A 146 10.47 2.53 8.89
C LEU A 146 9.59 1.89 9.96
N LYS A 147 10.01 0.75 10.47
CA LYS A 147 9.34 0.08 11.58
C LYS A 147 9.43 0.93 12.86
N ASP A 148 8.34 1.01 13.62
CA ASP A 148 8.37 1.55 14.95
C ASP A 148 9.21 0.66 15.89
N GLU A 149 10.09 1.24 16.69
CA GLU A 149 11.02 0.50 17.58
C GLU A 149 10.29 -0.37 18.61
N SER A 150 9.11 0.07 19.06
CA SER A 150 8.30 -0.67 20.03
C SER A 150 7.57 -1.87 19.41
N PHE A 151 7.45 -1.90 18.07
CA PHE A 151 6.77 -2.97 17.36
C PHE A 151 7.69 -4.17 17.13
N LYS A 152 7.30 -5.33 17.66
CA LYS A 152 8.05 -6.58 17.53
C LYS A 152 7.46 -7.43 16.42
N LEU A 153 8.31 -7.89 15.51
CA LEU A 153 7.98 -8.90 14.52
C LEU A 153 8.37 -10.27 15.07
N GLU A 154 7.42 -11.19 15.12
CA GLU A 154 7.65 -12.56 15.60
C GLU A 154 8.17 -13.48 14.48
N THR A 155 7.96 -13.12 13.23
CA THR A 155 8.34 -13.89 12.05
C THR A 155 8.70 -12.95 10.89
N ASN A 156 9.40 -13.46 9.89
CA ASN A 156 9.66 -12.79 8.62
C ASN A 156 8.75 -13.31 7.47
N ASP A 157 7.71 -14.07 7.83
CA ASP A 157 6.71 -14.62 6.89
C ASP A 157 5.32 -14.10 7.28
N PHE A 158 4.93 -12.96 6.74
CA PHE A 158 3.69 -12.25 7.06
C PHE A 158 3.23 -11.35 5.92
N ILE A 159 1.94 -11.01 5.94
CA ILE A 159 1.31 -9.96 5.12
C ILE A 159 0.52 -9.04 6.06
N MET A 160 0.91 -7.77 6.13
CA MET A 160 0.32 -6.76 7.00
C MET A 160 0.08 -5.46 6.20
N ARG A 161 -0.61 -4.50 6.79
CA ARG A 161 -0.67 -3.12 6.28
C ARG A 161 -0.13 -2.13 7.29
N THR A 162 0.38 -0.99 6.81
CA THR A 162 0.82 0.07 7.70
C THR A 162 -0.35 0.66 8.49
N ASP A 163 -0.07 1.11 9.72
CA ASP A 163 -1.02 1.85 10.56
C ASP A 163 -1.33 3.24 9.98
N ASN A 164 -0.39 3.84 9.28
CA ASN A 164 -0.54 5.12 8.64
C ASN A 164 -0.88 4.98 7.15
N PHE A 165 -1.69 5.90 6.62
CA PHE A 165 -2.00 5.99 5.20
C PHE A 165 -1.01 6.93 4.53
N TYR A 166 -0.30 6.42 3.52
CA TYR A 166 0.67 7.14 2.70
C TYR A 166 0.00 7.67 1.43
N GLY A 167 0.52 8.80 0.93
CA GLY A 167 -0.02 9.52 -0.22
C GLY A 167 -0.59 10.88 0.16
N LYS A 168 -1.47 11.41 -0.68
CA LYS A 168 -2.03 12.75 -0.51
C LYS A 168 -3.56 12.71 -0.57
N TYR A 169 -4.21 13.36 0.38
CA TYR A 169 -5.66 13.57 0.42
C TYR A 169 -6.45 12.27 0.20
N GLU A 170 -7.36 12.27 -0.76
CA GLU A 170 -8.21 11.13 -1.14
C GLU A 170 -7.42 9.93 -1.70
N ASN A 171 -6.21 10.16 -2.19
CA ASN A 171 -5.35 9.10 -2.75
C ASN A 171 -4.54 8.34 -1.69
N LYS A 172 -4.67 8.74 -0.42
CA LYS A 172 -3.99 8.04 0.67
C LYS A 172 -4.47 6.60 0.81
N HIS A 173 -3.53 5.70 1.08
CA HIS A 173 -3.80 4.29 1.33
C HIS A 173 -2.75 3.70 2.28
N PRO A 174 -3.06 2.62 2.98
CA PRO A 174 -2.05 1.90 3.73
C PRO A 174 -1.11 1.20 2.75
N MET A 175 0.19 1.18 3.06
CA MET A 175 1.13 0.34 2.30
C MET A 175 0.96 -1.12 2.74
N ILE A 176 0.99 -2.05 1.80
CA ILE A 176 1.02 -3.48 2.11
C ILE A 176 2.47 -3.87 2.39
N VAL A 177 2.72 -4.43 3.56
CA VAL A 177 4.05 -4.84 4.03
C VAL A 177 4.10 -6.36 4.10
N VAL A 178 5.14 -6.95 3.52
CA VAL A 178 5.37 -8.40 3.57
C VAL A 178 6.74 -8.70 4.14
N GLY A 179 6.86 -9.80 4.85
CA GLY A 179 8.14 -10.30 5.34
C GLY A 179 9.08 -10.74 4.20
N LEU A 180 10.37 -10.83 4.49
CA LEU A 180 11.37 -11.24 3.48
C LEU A 180 11.14 -12.67 2.98
N GLU A 181 10.67 -13.57 3.85
CA GLU A 181 10.31 -14.93 3.45
C GLU A 181 9.06 -14.94 2.56
N THR A 182 8.07 -14.08 2.85
CA THR A 182 6.87 -13.91 2.02
C THR A 182 7.25 -13.38 0.64
N GLU A 183 8.15 -12.39 0.55
CA GLU A 183 8.67 -11.88 -0.73
C GLU A 183 9.26 -13.04 -1.57
N ARG A 184 10.10 -13.89 -0.96
CA ARG A 184 10.68 -15.05 -1.63
C ARG A 184 9.61 -16.01 -2.15
N LYS A 185 8.64 -16.37 -1.29
CA LYS A 185 7.53 -17.25 -1.65
C LYS A 185 6.66 -16.68 -2.79
N MET A 186 6.38 -15.37 -2.79
CA MET A 186 5.64 -14.68 -3.87
C MET A 186 6.37 -14.80 -5.22
N LYS A 187 7.70 -14.64 -5.21
CA LYS A 187 8.53 -14.80 -6.41
C LYS A 187 8.54 -16.24 -6.90
N ASP A 188 8.71 -17.21 -6.01
CA ASP A 188 8.72 -18.65 -6.31
C ASP A 188 7.36 -19.13 -6.84
N PHE A 189 6.26 -18.59 -6.32
CA PHE A 189 4.90 -18.84 -6.82
C PHE A 189 4.65 -18.23 -8.20
N GLY A 190 5.52 -17.32 -8.63
CA GLY A 190 5.48 -16.69 -9.94
C GLY A 190 4.39 -15.61 -10.06
N LEU A 191 4.11 -14.89 -8.98
CA LEU A 191 3.26 -13.70 -9.02
C LEU A 191 3.90 -12.61 -9.89
N LYS A 192 3.08 -11.90 -10.67
CA LYS A 192 3.54 -10.93 -11.67
C LYS A 192 3.05 -9.52 -11.35
N GLY A 193 3.91 -8.53 -11.63
CA GLY A 193 3.57 -7.11 -11.52
C GLY A 193 3.61 -6.58 -10.11
N ILE A 194 4.39 -7.23 -9.25
CA ILE A 194 4.72 -6.78 -7.91
C ILE A 194 6.15 -6.24 -7.95
N ASP A 195 6.33 -5.01 -7.53
CA ASP A 195 7.62 -4.42 -7.22
C ASP A 195 7.76 -4.35 -5.69
N PHE A 196 8.97 -4.57 -5.19
CA PHE A 196 9.25 -4.66 -3.76
C PHE A 196 10.20 -3.54 -3.34
N ASP A 197 9.73 -2.63 -2.49
CA ASP A 197 10.55 -1.58 -1.90
C ASP A 197 10.93 -1.93 -0.47
N ASN A 198 12.11 -1.46 -0.03
CA ASN A 198 12.64 -1.81 1.28
C ASN A 198 11.85 -1.16 2.42
N VAL A 199 11.62 -1.94 3.46
CA VAL A 199 11.17 -1.50 4.79
C VAL A 199 12.34 -1.68 5.74
N TYR A 200 12.62 -0.67 6.54
CA TYR A 200 13.76 -0.60 7.43
C TYR A 200 13.34 -0.77 8.91
N GLY A 201 14.26 -1.26 9.74
CA GLY A 201 14.02 -1.46 11.18
C GLY A 201 15.26 -1.60 12.01
#